data_bb6467c5f3a14a481b83da661a578654
#
_entry.id   bb6467c5f3a14a481b83da661a578654
#
_cell.length_a   1.000
_cell.length_b   1.000
_cell.length_c   1.000
_cell.angle_alpha   90.00
_cell.angle_beta   90.00
_cell.angle_gamma   90.00
#
_symmetry.space_group_name_H-M   'P 1'
#
loop_
_entity.id
_entity.type
_entity.pdbx_description
1 polymer ?
#
loop_
_entity_poly.entity_id
_entity_poly.type
_entity_poly.pdbx_seq_one_letter_code
_entity_poly.pdbx_strand_id
1 'polypeptide(L)'
;MNLNSIIFPAPTENKLPELTRYKDEILFVPKKLKDGTQFHIPCLYQQCTKKADTNKIFLYFHGNAEDIFNATNNLSIIKGSLPFHTLSMEYPGYSVYFQEKSAETIEEDTLIVFDFLVKECKIKPKKIICCGRSIGTGAATYLAAKRNPGALILISPIKSIQGAANSLLGFMKFIVSDRFNNYERIKDVTCPLLIIHGQKDSLIPFEQSIELAERTGGPYELVLPENMNHNEVLLYDDFLEPITTFLKRHNLLVSDNSEMMMSIDNFQTPEYLLTGNLSNMDKFSEFIRKVLKI
;
A
#
# COMPACT_ATOMS: atom_id res chain seq x y z
N MET A 1 -15.44 21.91 5.89
CA MET A 1 -14.32 20.93 6.00
C MET A 1 -14.66 19.79 5.07
N ASN A 2 -13.78 19.43 4.13
CA ASN A 2 -14.06 18.35 3.17
C ASN A 2 -14.06 17.00 3.93
N LEU A 3 -15.12 16.19 3.79
CA LEU A 3 -15.26 14.88 4.46
C LEU A 3 -14.05 13.97 4.18
N ASN A 4 -13.54 13.99 2.95
CA ASN A 4 -12.34 13.22 2.59
C ASN A 4 -11.09 13.63 3.40
N SER A 5 -10.99 14.89 3.83
CA SER A 5 -9.87 15.34 4.67
C SER A 5 -9.94 14.84 6.11
N ILE A 6 -11.14 14.46 6.57
CA ILE A 6 -11.34 13.83 7.88
C ILE A 6 -11.06 12.33 7.79
N ILE A 7 -11.52 11.69 6.73
CA ILE A 7 -11.36 10.24 6.52
C ILE A 7 -9.89 9.90 6.20
N PHE A 8 -9.23 10.75 5.43
CA PHE A 8 -7.84 10.58 4.96
C PHE A 8 -6.97 11.73 5.48
N PRO A 9 -6.64 11.76 6.80
CA PRO A 9 -5.73 12.77 7.36
C PRO A 9 -4.29 12.47 6.90
N ALA A 10 -3.81 13.26 5.94
CA ALA A 10 -2.41 13.17 5.52
C ALA A 10 -1.47 13.70 6.63
N PRO A 11 -0.25 13.16 6.79
CA PRO A 11 0.76 13.76 7.65
C PRO A 11 1.03 15.21 7.26
N THR A 12 1.13 16.09 8.27
CA THR A 12 1.37 17.53 8.07
C THR A 12 2.84 17.94 8.19
N GLU A 13 3.71 16.96 8.46
CA GLU A 13 5.15 17.18 8.64
C GLU A 13 5.82 17.61 7.35
N ASN A 14 6.93 18.36 7.50
CA ASN A 14 7.78 18.70 6.36
C ASN A 14 8.54 17.43 5.89
N LYS A 15 8.22 16.93 4.71
CA LYS A 15 8.82 15.71 4.13
C LYS A 15 10.06 15.97 3.26
N LEU A 16 10.61 17.17 3.32
CA LEU A 16 11.82 17.53 2.57
C LEU A 16 13.05 16.67 2.93
N PRO A 17 13.31 16.34 4.22
CA PRO A 17 14.42 15.48 4.58
C PRO A 17 14.28 14.07 4.01
N GLU A 18 13.07 13.47 4.11
CA GLU A 18 12.76 12.14 3.60
C GLU A 18 12.86 12.09 2.08
N LEU A 19 12.32 13.07 1.38
CA LEU A 19 12.46 13.20 -0.07
C LEU A 19 13.91 13.25 -0.49
N THR A 20 14.74 14.04 0.19
CA THR A 20 16.18 14.12 -0.10
C THR A 20 16.87 12.78 0.13
N ARG A 21 16.50 12.07 1.21
CA ARG A 21 17.08 10.77 1.58
C ARG A 21 16.73 9.67 0.58
N TYR A 22 15.49 9.64 0.11
CA TYR A 22 14.95 8.56 -0.73
C TYR A 22 14.78 8.96 -2.20
N LYS A 23 15.36 10.06 -2.66
CA LYS A 23 15.16 10.60 -4.02
C LYS A 23 15.39 9.60 -5.15
N ASP A 24 16.37 8.70 -4.98
CA ASP A 24 16.74 7.68 -5.96
C ASP A 24 15.90 6.39 -5.82
N GLU A 25 15.03 6.30 -4.79
CA GLU A 25 14.13 5.19 -4.54
C GLU A 25 12.66 5.53 -4.89
N ILE A 26 12.35 6.81 -5.15
CA ILE A 26 11.00 7.24 -5.52
C ILE A 26 10.80 7.02 -7.01
N LEU A 27 9.80 6.20 -7.33
CA LEU A 27 9.37 5.90 -8.68
C LEU A 27 8.05 6.60 -8.98
N PHE A 28 7.84 7.01 -10.23
CA PHE A 28 6.66 7.71 -10.69
C PHE A 28 5.91 6.89 -11.74
N VAL A 29 4.86 6.18 -11.32
CA VAL A 29 4.05 5.36 -12.22
C VAL A 29 3.12 6.25 -13.04
N PRO A 30 3.17 6.21 -14.39
CA PRO A 30 2.37 7.11 -15.20
C PRO A 30 0.87 6.76 -15.13
N LYS A 31 0.05 7.80 -14.95
CA LYS A 31 -1.41 7.77 -14.98
C LYS A 31 -1.93 8.74 -16.03
N LYS A 32 -2.76 8.24 -16.95
CA LYS A 32 -3.43 9.07 -17.96
C LYS A 32 -4.93 9.17 -17.63
N LEU A 33 -5.43 10.38 -17.46
CA LEU A 33 -6.86 10.63 -17.27
C LEU A 33 -7.63 10.56 -18.57
N LYS A 34 -8.97 10.47 -18.48
CA LYS A 34 -9.87 10.39 -19.65
C LYS A 34 -9.79 11.62 -20.55
N ASP A 35 -9.50 12.78 -19.99
CA ASP A 35 -9.32 14.04 -20.73
C ASP A 35 -7.95 14.18 -21.41
N GLY A 36 -7.07 13.17 -21.25
CA GLY A 36 -5.72 13.15 -21.78
C GLY A 36 -4.67 13.71 -20.85
N THR A 37 -5.02 14.31 -19.72
CA THR A 37 -4.09 14.81 -18.70
C THR A 37 -3.24 13.67 -18.16
N GLN A 38 -1.93 13.91 -18.03
CA GLN A 38 -0.99 12.94 -17.48
C GLN A 38 -0.60 13.32 -16.06
N PHE A 39 -0.66 12.35 -15.17
CA PHE A 39 -0.17 12.42 -13.80
C PHE A 39 0.79 11.26 -13.55
N HIS A 40 1.42 11.29 -12.38
CA HIS A 40 2.28 10.20 -11.95
C HIS A 40 1.96 9.87 -10.49
N ILE A 41 1.86 8.58 -10.22
CA ILE A 41 1.61 8.04 -8.88
C ILE A 41 2.98 7.81 -8.24
N PRO A 42 3.33 8.53 -7.16
CA PRO A 42 4.58 8.31 -6.46
C PRO A 42 4.56 6.96 -5.75
N CYS A 43 5.65 6.22 -5.89
CA CYS A 43 5.86 4.96 -5.19
C CYS A 43 7.27 4.94 -4.63
N LEU A 44 7.46 4.41 -3.44
CA LEU A 44 8.79 4.19 -2.87
C LEU A 44 9.19 2.73 -3.09
N TYR A 45 10.22 2.54 -3.90
CA TYR A 45 10.79 1.24 -4.24
C TYR A 45 12.08 1.01 -3.48
N GLN A 46 12.19 -0.14 -2.82
CA GLN A 46 13.42 -0.52 -2.13
C GLN A 46 13.85 -1.93 -2.52
N GLN A 47 15.10 -2.06 -2.96
CA GLN A 47 15.66 -3.34 -3.34
C GLN A 47 15.81 -4.28 -2.15
N CYS A 48 15.56 -5.57 -2.42
CA CYS A 48 15.89 -6.65 -1.49
C CYS A 48 17.40 -6.64 -1.19
N THR A 49 17.74 -6.72 0.09
CA THR A 49 19.15 -6.76 0.52
C THR A 49 19.70 -8.18 0.67
N LYS A 50 18.84 -9.21 0.60
CA LYS A 50 19.28 -10.59 0.53
C LYS A 50 19.95 -10.88 -0.83
N LYS A 51 21.05 -11.65 -0.81
CA LYS A 51 21.76 -12.15 -2.01
C LYS A 51 20.93 -13.18 -2.79
N ALA A 52 19.71 -12.84 -3.14
CA ALA A 52 18.89 -13.69 -3.99
C ALA A 52 18.42 -12.79 -5.14
N ASP A 53 18.78 -13.16 -6.38
CA ASP A 53 18.13 -12.59 -7.53
C ASP A 53 16.64 -12.87 -7.38
N THR A 54 15.87 -11.83 -7.17
CA THR A 54 14.42 -11.95 -6.98
C THR A 54 13.70 -11.00 -7.91
N ASN A 55 12.63 -11.48 -8.52
CA ASN A 55 11.69 -10.68 -9.28
C ASN A 55 10.33 -10.61 -8.57
N LYS A 56 10.34 -10.71 -7.24
CA LYS A 56 9.14 -10.66 -6.40
C LYS A 56 8.99 -9.30 -5.77
N ILE A 57 7.77 -8.80 -5.74
CA ILE A 57 7.40 -7.52 -5.15
C ILE A 57 6.48 -7.73 -3.96
N PHE A 58 6.79 -7.07 -2.86
CA PHE A 58 5.90 -6.85 -1.74
C PHE A 58 5.29 -5.46 -1.90
N LEU A 59 4.07 -5.41 -2.45
CA LEU A 59 3.33 -4.18 -2.70
C LEU A 59 2.54 -3.80 -1.46
N TYR A 60 2.88 -2.66 -0.87
CA TYR A 60 2.36 -2.23 0.42
C TYR A 60 1.49 -1.00 0.31
N PHE A 61 0.34 -1.04 1.01
CA PHE A 61 -0.62 0.03 1.18
C PHE A 61 -0.64 0.44 2.64
N HIS A 62 -0.13 1.63 2.91
CA HIS A 62 0.08 2.14 4.26
C HIS A 62 -1.22 2.49 5.01
N GLY A 63 -1.13 2.67 6.32
CA GLY A 63 -2.24 3.05 7.18
C GLY A 63 -2.61 4.52 7.06
N ASN A 64 -3.70 4.89 7.76
CA ASN A 64 -4.13 6.28 7.83
C ASN A 64 -3.10 7.12 8.61
N ALA A 65 -2.95 8.40 8.25
CA ALA A 65 -1.94 9.30 8.80
C ALA A 65 -0.47 8.82 8.67
N GLU A 66 -0.23 7.82 7.81
CA GLU A 66 1.11 7.41 7.36
C GLU A 66 1.36 7.93 5.94
N ASP A 67 2.56 7.73 5.42
CA ASP A 67 2.96 7.95 4.04
C ASP A 67 3.99 6.89 3.60
N ILE A 68 4.43 6.96 2.35
CA ILE A 68 5.41 6.01 1.81
C ILE A 68 6.74 6.00 2.60
N PHE A 69 7.11 7.11 3.24
CA PHE A 69 8.33 7.19 4.05
C PHE A 69 8.16 6.53 5.41
N ASN A 70 7.01 6.71 6.07
CA ASN A 70 6.68 6.01 7.31
C ASN A 70 6.61 4.49 7.09
N ALA A 71 6.12 4.06 5.93
CA ALA A 71 6.05 2.64 5.56
C ALA A 71 7.43 1.94 5.56
N THR A 72 8.53 2.69 5.37
CA THR A 72 9.89 2.12 5.37
C THR A 72 10.24 1.41 6.68
N ASN A 73 9.66 1.83 7.80
CA ASN A 73 9.89 1.20 9.10
C ASN A 73 9.48 -0.28 9.09
N ASN A 74 8.30 -0.58 8.54
CA ASN A 74 7.79 -1.94 8.43
C ASN A 74 8.46 -2.70 7.27
N LEU A 75 8.71 -2.02 6.16
CA LEU A 75 9.22 -2.65 4.94
C LEU A 75 10.72 -2.97 5.01
N SER A 76 11.49 -2.28 5.87
CA SER A 76 12.91 -2.57 6.08
C SER A 76 13.16 -4.01 6.54
N ILE A 77 12.28 -4.55 7.39
CA ILE A 77 12.40 -5.94 7.86
C ILE A 77 12.05 -6.94 6.75
N ILE A 78 11.08 -6.61 5.89
CA ILE A 78 10.69 -7.45 4.75
C ILE A 78 11.85 -7.56 3.75
N LYS A 79 12.38 -6.43 3.26
CA LYS A 79 13.48 -6.43 2.28
C LYS A 79 14.78 -7.02 2.83
N GLY A 80 14.98 -6.94 4.15
CA GLY A 80 16.15 -7.49 4.84
C GLY A 80 16.05 -8.97 5.15
N SER A 81 14.84 -9.51 5.28
CA SER A 81 14.60 -10.89 5.75
C SER A 81 14.04 -11.82 4.71
N LEU A 82 13.29 -11.31 3.73
CA LEU A 82 12.59 -12.09 2.73
C LEU A 82 13.08 -11.75 1.30
N PRO A 83 12.94 -12.65 0.32
CA PRO A 83 13.38 -12.43 -1.05
C PRO A 83 12.35 -11.59 -1.83
N PHE A 84 12.08 -10.38 -1.36
CA PHE A 84 11.18 -9.43 -1.99
C PHE A 84 11.80 -8.05 -2.10
N HIS A 85 11.64 -7.39 -3.24
CA HIS A 85 11.69 -5.95 -3.31
C HIS A 85 10.42 -5.40 -2.70
N THR A 86 10.46 -4.23 -2.09
CA THR A 86 9.28 -3.59 -1.53
C THR A 86 8.89 -2.38 -2.38
N LEU A 87 7.60 -2.21 -2.60
CA LEU A 87 7.01 -1.05 -3.25
C LEU A 87 5.85 -0.53 -2.41
N SER A 88 5.94 0.69 -1.93
CA SER A 88 4.84 1.37 -1.24
C SER A 88 4.26 2.46 -2.13
N MET A 89 2.94 2.44 -2.34
CA MET A 89 2.22 3.43 -3.14
C MET A 89 1.75 4.59 -2.29
N GLU A 90 1.99 5.82 -2.75
CA GLU A 90 1.46 7.02 -2.09
C GLU A 90 -0.01 7.25 -2.43
N TYR A 91 -0.77 7.79 -1.48
CA TYR A 91 -2.17 8.12 -1.70
C TYR A 91 -2.34 9.56 -2.18
N PRO A 92 -3.37 9.84 -3.01
CA PRO A 92 -3.72 11.19 -3.40
C PRO A 92 -3.91 12.10 -2.18
N GLY A 93 -3.30 13.27 -2.20
CA GLY A 93 -3.34 14.24 -1.11
C GLY A 93 -2.42 13.93 0.08
N TYR A 94 -1.53 12.92 -0.04
CA TYR A 94 -0.52 12.60 0.96
C TYR A 94 0.88 12.99 0.45
N SER A 95 1.76 13.34 1.39
CA SER A 95 3.20 13.59 1.18
C SER A 95 3.49 14.33 -0.13
N VAL A 96 3.98 13.63 -1.14
CA VAL A 96 4.44 14.15 -2.43
C VAL A 96 3.41 13.99 -3.56
N TYR A 97 2.20 13.52 -3.27
CA TYR A 97 1.16 13.28 -4.27
C TYR A 97 0.01 14.29 -4.16
N PHE A 98 0.11 15.41 -4.88
CA PHE A 98 -0.80 16.55 -4.81
C PHE A 98 -2.04 16.36 -5.70
N GLN A 99 -2.83 15.34 -5.41
CA GLN A 99 -4.11 15.09 -6.07
C GLN A 99 -5.26 15.12 -5.06
N GLU A 100 -6.49 15.24 -5.56
CA GLU A 100 -7.66 15.17 -4.70
C GLU A 100 -7.81 13.77 -4.13
N LYS A 101 -7.90 13.69 -2.79
CA LYS A 101 -8.00 12.44 -2.06
C LYS A 101 -9.42 11.90 -2.04
N SER A 102 -9.58 10.67 -2.49
CA SER A 102 -10.81 9.90 -2.36
C SER A 102 -10.51 8.40 -2.33
N ALA A 103 -11.43 7.60 -1.82
CA ALA A 103 -11.30 6.15 -1.84
C ALA A 103 -11.25 5.63 -3.27
N GLU A 104 -12.07 6.20 -4.15
CA GLU A 104 -12.19 5.84 -5.56
C GLU A 104 -10.88 6.08 -6.31
N THR A 105 -10.23 7.23 -6.06
CA THR A 105 -8.93 7.55 -6.68
C THR A 105 -7.84 6.61 -6.17
N ILE A 106 -7.82 6.31 -4.86
CA ILE A 106 -6.87 5.35 -4.29
C ILE A 106 -7.05 3.97 -4.93
N GLU A 107 -8.28 3.50 -5.10
CA GLU A 107 -8.58 2.20 -5.73
C GLU A 107 -8.15 2.16 -7.21
N GLU A 108 -8.40 3.23 -7.96
CA GLU A 108 -7.95 3.35 -9.34
C GLU A 108 -6.42 3.31 -9.44
N ASP A 109 -5.73 4.11 -8.63
CA ASP A 109 -4.27 4.19 -8.58
C ASP A 109 -3.64 2.84 -8.22
N THR A 110 -4.26 2.12 -7.29
CA THR A 110 -3.85 0.78 -6.88
C THR A 110 -3.82 -0.20 -8.06
N LEU A 111 -4.85 -0.18 -8.91
CA LEU A 111 -4.88 -1.03 -10.11
C LEU A 111 -3.86 -0.58 -11.16
N ILE A 112 -3.65 0.72 -11.32
CA ILE A 112 -2.67 1.27 -12.27
C ILE A 112 -1.26 0.84 -11.88
N VAL A 113 -0.90 0.96 -10.59
CA VAL A 113 0.42 0.53 -10.08
C VAL A 113 0.63 -0.97 -10.29
N PHE A 114 -0.37 -1.79 -9.96
CA PHE A 114 -0.27 -3.24 -10.19
C PHE A 114 -0.15 -3.59 -11.67
N ASP A 115 -1.00 -3.00 -12.51
CA ASP A 115 -0.98 -3.24 -13.96
C ASP A 115 0.35 -2.78 -14.58
N PHE A 116 0.96 -1.69 -14.08
CA PHE A 116 2.28 -1.25 -14.49
C PHE A 116 3.36 -2.28 -14.16
N LEU A 117 3.38 -2.81 -12.94
CA LEU A 117 4.30 -3.89 -12.56
C LEU A 117 4.17 -5.11 -13.48
N VAL A 118 2.94 -5.47 -13.86
CA VAL A 118 2.70 -6.64 -14.71
C VAL A 118 3.02 -6.35 -16.18
N LYS A 119 2.56 -5.21 -16.72
CA LYS A 119 2.62 -4.94 -18.16
C LYS A 119 3.95 -4.34 -18.59
N GLU A 120 4.49 -3.40 -17.79
CA GLU A 120 5.73 -2.68 -18.14
C GLU A 120 6.96 -3.36 -17.53
N CYS A 121 6.89 -3.68 -16.22
CA CYS A 121 8.00 -4.35 -15.53
C CYS A 121 8.02 -5.88 -15.75
N LYS A 122 7.04 -6.45 -16.47
CA LYS A 122 6.94 -7.88 -16.80
C LYS A 122 6.94 -8.83 -15.58
N ILE A 123 6.50 -8.34 -14.43
CA ILE A 123 6.40 -9.14 -13.23
C ILE A 123 5.12 -9.98 -13.29
N LYS A 124 5.25 -11.30 -13.11
CA LYS A 124 4.08 -12.18 -13.10
C LYS A 124 3.16 -11.83 -11.92
N PRO A 125 1.83 -11.76 -12.08
CA PRO A 125 0.89 -11.45 -10.99
C PRO A 125 1.13 -12.27 -9.72
N LYS A 126 1.45 -13.56 -9.87
CA LYS A 126 1.72 -14.49 -8.76
C LYS A 126 3.03 -14.21 -8.00
N LYS A 127 3.87 -13.31 -8.49
CA LYS A 127 5.09 -12.84 -7.82
C LYS A 127 4.90 -11.52 -7.06
N ILE A 128 3.69 -10.97 -7.09
CA ILE A 128 3.31 -9.76 -6.35
C ILE A 128 2.50 -10.18 -5.13
N ILE A 129 3.00 -9.87 -3.95
CA ILE A 129 2.31 -10.04 -2.67
C ILE A 129 1.74 -8.68 -2.29
N CYS A 130 0.42 -8.59 -2.15
CA CYS A 130 -0.24 -7.37 -1.73
C CYS A 130 -0.42 -7.35 -0.22
N CYS A 131 -0.01 -6.28 0.43
CA CYS A 131 -0.17 -6.10 1.87
C CYS A 131 -0.79 -4.74 2.16
N GLY A 132 -1.86 -4.72 2.96
CA GLY A 132 -2.48 -3.50 3.44
C GLY A 132 -2.54 -3.45 4.96
N ARG A 133 -2.35 -2.24 5.53
CA ARG A 133 -2.49 -2.00 6.97
C ARG A 133 -3.63 -1.02 7.22
N SER A 134 -4.52 -1.35 8.19
CA SER A 134 -5.62 -0.47 8.60
C SER A 134 -6.46 -0.04 7.38
N ILE A 135 -6.58 1.25 7.09
CA ILE A 135 -7.30 1.77 5.91
C ILE A 135 -6.73 1.24 4.58
N GLY A 136 -5.41 0.99 4.52
CA GLY A 136 -4.75 0.43 3.33
C GLY A 136 -5.23 -0.98 2.96
N THR A 137 -5.90 -1.67 3.89
CA THR A 137 -6.55 -2.96 3.59
C THR A 137 -7.68 -2.82 2.58
N GLY A 138 -8.30 -1.64 2.47
CA GLY A 138 -9.30 -1.34 1.45
C GLY A 138 -8.73 -1.40 0.04
N ALA A 139 -7.60 -0.75 -0.17
CA ALA A 139 -6.87 -0.76 -1.44
C ALA A 139 -6.37 -2.18 -1.79
N ALA A 140 -5.74 -2.86 -0.81
CA ALA A 140 -5.21 -4.21 -0.99
C ALA A 140 -6.29 -5.24 -1.34
N THR A 141 -7.42 -5.22 -0.63
CA THR A 141 -8.56 -6.13 -0.89
C THR A 141 -9.19 -5.86 -2.26
N TYR A 142 -9.38 -4.58 -2.61
CA TYR A 142 -9.90 -4.19 -3.92
C TYR A 142 -9.01 -4.72 -5.05
N LEU A 143 -7.70 -4.54 -4.94
CA LEU A 143 -6.74 -5.08 -5.90
C LEU A 143 -6.84 -6.59 -6.01
N ALA A 144 -6.80 -7.30 -4.88
CA ALA A 144 -6.80 -8.76 -4.87
C ALA A 144 -8.07 -9.35 -5.49
N ALA A 145 -9.24 -8.73 -5.25
CA ALA A 145 -10.50 -9.10 -5.87
C ALA A 145 -10.52 -8.87 -7.40
N LYS A 146 -9.73 -7.90 -7.91
CA LYS A 146 -9.72 -7.53 -9.34
C LYS A 146 -8.57 -8.14 -10.15
N ARG A 147 -7.45 -8.51 -9.52
CA ARG A 147 -6.19 -8.87 -10.22
C ARG A 147 -5.56 -10.21 -9.80
N ASN A 148 -6.06 -10.83 -8.75
CA ASN A 148 -5.60 -12.14 -8.27
C ASN A 148 -4.05 -12.23 -8.14
N PRO A 149 -3.42 -11.47 -7.23
CA PRO A 149 -1.97 -11.51 -6.97
C PRO A 149 -1.49 -12.87 -6.43
N GLY A 150 -0.23 -12.97 -6.04
CA GLY A 150 0.33 -14.17 -5.41
C GLY A 150 -0.31 -14.49 -4.07
N ALA A 151 -0.49 -13.45 -3.25
CA ALA A 151 -1.21 -13.50 -1.98
C ALA A 151 -1.71 -12.12 -1.56
N LEU A 152 -2.65 -12.11 -0.63
CA LEU A 152 -3.13 -10.92 0.08
C LEU A 152 -2.79 -11.04 1.56
N ILE A 153 -2.23 -9.97 2.14
CA ILE A 153 -1.94 -9.87 3.58
C ILE A 153 -2.67 -8.64 4.11
N LEU A 154 -3.47 -8.82 5.13
CA LEU A 154 -4.24 -7.74 5.78
C LEU A 154 -3.82 -7.62 7.24
N ILE A 155 -3.40 -6.42 7.65
CA ILE A 155 -2.97 -6.13 9.01
C ILE A 155 -3.97 -5.16 9.64
N SER A 156 -4.60 -5.56 10.74
CA SER A 156 -5.68 -4.81 11.42
C SER A 156 -6.72 -4.27 10.42
N PRO A 157 -7.35 -5.17 9.60
CA PRO A 157 -8.25 -4.73 8.54
C PRO A 157 -9.54 -4.14 9.08
N ILE A 158 -10.08 -3.17 8.32
CA ILE A 158 -11.43 -2.65 8.50
C ILE A 158 -12.42 -3.49 7.67
N LYS A 159 -13.66 -3.64 8.12
CA LYS A 159 -14.74 -4.18 7.27
C LYS A 159 -15.13 -3.20 6.16
N SER A 160 -15.21 -1.92 6.53
CA SER A 160 -15.40 -0.78 5.64
C SER A 160 -15.08 0.52 6.40
N ILE A 161 -15.00 1.65 5.69
CA ILE A 161 -14.84 2.96 6.36
C ILE A 161 -16.02 3.24 7.30
N GLN A 162 -17.25 2.88 6.92
CA GLN A 162 -18.39 3.04 7.79
C GLN A 162 -18.30 2.15 9.03
N GLY A 163 -17.83 0.93 8.89
CA GLY A 163 -17.56 0.01 10.00
C GLY A 163 -16.50 0.54 10.97
N ALA A 164 -15.42 1.14 10.46
CA ALA A 164 -14.39 1.79 11.27
C ALA A 164 -14.90 3.08 11.94
N ALA A 165 -15.72 3.87 11.25
CA ALA A 165 -16.30 5.09 11.77
C ALA A 165 -17.21 4.86 13.00
N ASN A 166 -17.83 3.69 13.12
CA ASN A 166 -18.60 3.31 14.30
C ASN A 166 -17.75 3.34 15.59
N SER A 167 -16.48 2.96 15.48
CA SER A 167 -15.54 2.95 16.62
C SER A 167 -14.90 4.32 16.86
N LEU A 168 -14.67 5.12 15.81
CA LEU A 168 -13.84 6.33 15.85
C LEU A 168 -14.64 7.64 15.88
N LEU A 169 -15.81 7.72 15.23
CA LEU A 169 -16.50 8.98 14.93
C LEU A 169 -17.94 9.08 15.45
N GLY A 170 -18.42 8.09 16.18
CA GLY A 170 -19.76 8.11 16.83
C GLY A 170 -20.89 8.46 15.84
N PHE A 171 -21.53 9.65 16.00
CA PHE A 171 -22.67 10.04 15.17
C PHE A 171 -22.31 10.32 13.69
N MET A 172 -21.05 10.55 13.34
CA MET A 172 -20.64 10.80 11.94
C MET A 172 -20.74 9.56 11.05
N LYS A 173 -20.97 8.39 11.61
CA LYS A 173 -21.19 7.14 10.84
C LYS A 173 -22.29 7.25 9.78
N PHE A 174 -23.29 8.08 9.99
CA PHE A 174 -24.42 8.26 9.07
C PHE A 174 -24.10 9.19 7.88
N ILE A 175 -22.98 9.93 7.94
CA ILE A 175 -22.57 10.89 6.92
C ILE A 175 -21.53 10.28 5.98
N VAL A 176 -20.81 9.24 6.45
CA VAL A 176 -19.78 8.56 5.67
C VAL A 176 -20.41 7.50 4.79
N SER A 177 -20.31 7.67 3.47
CA SER A 177 -20.69 6.60 2.53
C SER A 177 -19.80 5.38 2.74
N ASP A 178 -20.37 4.18 2.53
CA ASP A 178 -19.66 2.92 2.70
C ASP A 178 -18.61 2.74 1.60
N ARG A 179 -17.39 3.15 1.92
CA ARG A 179 -16.21 3.07 1.04
C ARG A 179 -15.25 2.04 1.58
N PHE A 180 -14.35 1.52 0.72
CA PHE A 180 -13.45 0.44 1.06
C PHE A 180 -14.19 -0.73 1.71
N ASN A 181 -15.32 -1.13 1.09
CA ASN A 181 -16.16 -2.22 1.60
C ASN A 181 -15.45 -3.57 1.41
N ASN A 182 -14.52 -3.87 2.33
CA ASN A 182 -13.79 -5.12 2.35
C ASN A 182 -14.72 -6.31 2.54
N TYR A 183 -15.77 -6.14 3.35
CA TYR A 183 -16.72 -7.22 3.64
C TYR A 183 -17.42 -7.76 2.39
N GLU A 184 -17.81 -6.87 1.46
CA GLU A 184 -18.41 -7.30 0.20
C GLU A 184 -17.38 -7.76 -0.84
N ARG A 185 -16.15 -7.26 -0.77
CA ARG A 185 -15.10 -7.56 -1.77
C ARG A 185 -14.32 -8.82 -1.47
N ILE A 186 -14.17 -9.18 -0.20
CA ILE A 186 -13.30 -10.27 0.23
C ILE A 186 -13.76 -11.63 -0.33
N LYS A 187 -15.04 -11.82 -0.61
CA LYS A 187 -15.60 -13.01 -1.25
C LYS A 187 -15.05 -13.29 -2.66
N ASP A 188 -14.61 -12.21 -3.34
CA ASP A 188 -14.05 -12.30 -4.70
C ASP A 188 -12.51 -12.49 -4.67
N VAL A 189 -11.90 -12.51 -3.47
CA VAL A 189 -10.47 -12.80 -3.28
C VAL A 189 -10.27 -14.30 -3.32
N THR A 190 -9.54 -14.79 -4.33
CA THR A 190 -9.27 -16.21 -4.54
C THR A 190 -7.80 -16.61 -4.31
N CYS A 191 -6.90 -15.64 -4.19
CA CYS A 191 -5.51 -15.89 -3.79
C CYS A 191 -5.42 -16.25 -2.30
N PRO A 192 -4.34 -16.90 -1.84
CA PRO A 192 -4.10 -17.10 -0.42
C PRO A 192 -4.17 -15.79 0.36
N LEU A 193 -4.88 -15.80 1.49
CA LEU A 193 -5.12 -14.67 2.37
C LEU A 193 -4.50 -14.92 3.75
N LEU A 194 -3.71 -13.97 4.24
CA LEU A 194 -3.30 -13.87 5.64
C LEU A 194 -3.96 -12.65 6.27
N ILE A 195 -4.61 -12.83 7.41
CA ILE A 195 -5.08 -11.74 8.26
C ILE A 195 -4.31 -11.78 9.58
N ILE A 196 -3.73 -10.66 9.97
CA ILE A 196 -3.08 -10.45 11.28
C ILE A 196 -3.84 -9.34 12.00
N HIS A 197 -4.37 -9.61 13.21
CA HIS A 197 -5.11 -8.61 13.98
C HIS A 197 -4.89 -8.79 15.48
N GLY A 198 -4.44 -7.73 16.14
CA GLY A 198 -4.19 -7.77 17.58
C GLY A 198 -5.47 -7.83 18.41
N GLN A 199 -5.51 -8.71 19.41
CA GLN A 199 -6.67 -8.83 20.30
C GLN A 199 -6.85 -7.60 21.22
N LYS A 200 -5.80 -6.76 21.38
CA LYS A 200 -5.86 -5.49 22.12
C LYS A 200 -6.10 -4.27 21.24
N ASP A 201 -6.50 -4.47 19.97
CA ASP A 201 -6.85 -3.36 19.08
C ASP A 201 -8.14 -2.68 19.56
N SER A 202 -7.97 -1.47 20.14
CA SER A 202 -9.08 -0.65 20.65
C SER A 202 -9.69 0.27 19.59
N LEU A 203 -9.07 0.37 18.41
CA LEU A 203 -9.58 1.20 17.31
C LEU A 203 -10.49 0.39 16.38
N ILE A 204 -10.08 -0.82 16.04
CA ILE A 204 -10.82 -1.73 15.17
C ILE A 204 -10.97 -3.06 15.90
N PRO A 205 -12.20 -3.48 16.25
CA PRO A 205 -12.43 -4.77 16.90
C PRO A 205 -11.92 -5.92 16.02
N PHE A 206 -11.12 -6.82 16.60
CA PHE A 206 -10.54 -7.95 15.87
C PHE A 206 -11.58 -8.96 15.36
N GLU A 207 -12.79 -8.95 15.90
CA GLU A 207 -13.94 -9.72 15.42
C GLU A 207 -14.27 -9.41 13.96
N GLN A 208 -13.99 -8.17 13.49
CA GLN A 208 -14.12 -7.85 12.06
C GLN A 208 -13.21 -8.71 11.18
N SER A 209 -12.04 -9.08 11.67
CA SER A 209 -11.12 -9.96 10.96
C SER A 209 -11.61 -11.41 10.88
N ILE A 210 -12.28 -11.90 11.92
CA ILE A 210 -12.90 -13.22 11.91
C ILE A 210 -13.97 -13.27 10.81
N GLU A 211 -14.86 -12.27 10.78
CA GLU A 211 -15.91 -12.18 9.77
C GLU A 211 -15.36 -12.06 8.33
N LEU A 212 -14.27 -11.33 8.14
CA LEU A 212 -13.60 -11.21 6.84
C LEU A 212 -12.96 -12.54 6.40
N ALA A 213 -12.29 -13.22 7.33
CA ALA A 213 -11.63 -14.50 7.07
C ALA A 213 -12.65 -15.57 6.64
N GLU A 214 -13.77 -15.68 7.35
CA GLU A 214 -14.82 -16.66 7.05
C GLU A 214 -15.53 -16.40 5.72
N ARG A 215 -15.47 -15.15 5.22
CA ARG A 215 -16.16 -14.73 3.99
C ARG A 215 -15.28 -14.81 2.74
N THR A 216 -13.97 -15.03 2.86
CA THR A 216 -13.07 -15.04 1.70
C THR A 216 -13.38 -16.18 0.72
N GLY A 217 -13.18 -15.93 -0.57
CA GLY A 217 -13.37 -16.93 -1.62
C GLY A 217 -12.18 -17.88 -1.82
N GLY A 218 -11.06 -17.64 -1.14
CA GLY A 218 -9.82 -18.40 -1.23
C GLY A 218 -9.39 -19.02 0.10
N PRO A 219 -8.25 -19.75 0.12
CA PRO A 219 -7.69 -20.26 1.36
C PRO A 219 -7.21 -19.10 2.25
N TYR A 220 -7.42 -19.23 3.57
CA TYR A 220 -7.00 -18.19 4.50
C TYR A 220 -6.30 -18.72 5.74
N GLU A 221 -5.49 -17.86 6.35
CA GLU A 221 -4.93 -17.99 7.68
C GLU A 221 -5.28 -16.75 8.49
N LEU A 222 -5.67 -16.93 9.75
CA LEU A 222 -5.98 -15.85 10.68
C LEU A 222 -5.06 -15.96 11.89
N VAL A 223 -4.32 -14.89 12.16
CA VAL A 223 -3.39 -14.77 13.29
C VAL A 223 -3.87 -13.64 14.20
N LEU A 224 -4.10 -13.95 15.46
CA LEU A 224 -4.63 -13.03 16.47
C LEU A 224 -3.66 -12.91 17.66
N PRO A 225 -2.56 -12.13 17.55
CA PRO A 225 -1.63 -11.94 18.67
C PRO A 225 -2.33 -11.32 19.89
N GLU A 226 -2.16 -11.91 21.06
CA GLU A 226 -2.87 -11.52 22.28
C GLU A 226 -2.50 -10.11 22.77
N ASN A 227 -1.25 -9.67 22.54
CA ASN A 227 -0.72 -8.42 23.07
C ASN A 227 -0.60 -7.29 22.04
N MET A 228 -0.79 -7.58 20.76
CA MET A 228 -0.76 -6.59 19.71
C MET A 228 -1.96 -5.66 19.80
N ASN A 229 -1.72 -4.35 19.70
CA ASN A 229 -2.76 -3.34 19.51
C ASN A 229 -2.65 -2.70 18.12
N HIS A 230 -3.46 -1.67 17.83
CA HIS A 230 -3.50 -1.07 16.48
C HIS A 230 -2.17 -0.44 16.06
N ASN A 231 -1.44 0.18 16.98
CA ASN A 231 -0.23 0.96 16.70
C ASN A 231 1.05 0.34 17.25
N GLU A 232 0.94 -0.56 18.24
CA GLU A 232 2.08 -1.25 18.84
C GLU A 232 2.14 -2.68 18.30
N VAL A 233 2.99 -2.86 17.30
CA VAL A 233 3.21 -4.12 16.59
C VAL A 233 4.66 -4.52 16.79
N LEU A 234 4.91 -5.69 17.35
CA LEU A 234 6.25 -6.26 17.42
C LEU A 234 6.65 -6.72 16.01
N LEU A 235 7.58 -5.98 15.40
CA LEU A 235 7.95 -6.17 13.99
C LEU A 235 8.39 -7.59 13.64
N TYR A 236 8.97 -8.33 14.59
CA TYR A 236 9.37 -9.70 14.37
C TYR A 236 8.21 -10.66 14.64
N ASP A 237 7.65 -10.64 15.83
CA ASP A 237 6.68 -11.66 16.29
C ASP A 237 5.29 -11.47 15.69
N ASP A 238 4.81 -10.21 15.61
CA ASP A 238 3.46 -9.91 15.14
C ASP A 238 3.39 -9.67 13.63
N PHE A 239 4.53 -9.43 12.96
CA PHE A 239 4.54 -9.06 11.55
C PHE A 239 5.39 -10.02 10.70
N LEU A 240 6.72 -10.09 10.92
CA LEU A 240 7.61 -10.86 10.04
C LEU A 240 7.40 -12.37 10.14
N GLU A 241 7.28 -12.90 11.34
CA GLU A 241 7.17 -14.35 11.59
C GLU A 241 5.88 -14.94 11.01
N PRO A 242 4.68 -14.37 11.25
CA PRO A 242 3.44 -14.85 10.63
C PRO A 242 3.48 -14.76 9.10
N ILE A 243 3.99 -13.65 8.55
CA ILE A 243 4.14 -13.47 7.09
C ILE A 243 5.08 -14.52 6.52
N THR A 244 6.22 -14.76 7.16
CA THR A 244 7.20 -15.73 6.69
C THR A 244 6.63 -17.15 6.68
N THR A 245 5.92 -17.53 7.73
CA THR A 245 5.29 -18.84 7.88
C THR A 245 4.22 -19.06 6.83
N PHE A 246 3.33 -18.07 6.63
CA PHE A 246 2.31 -18.09 5.60
C PHE A 246 2.90 -18.22 4.19
N LEU A 247 3.89 -17.39 3.86
CA LEU A 247 4.53 -17.41 2.53
C LEU A 247 5.25 -18.74 2.25
N LYS A 248 5.84 -19.37 3.27
CA LYS A 248 6.44 -20.71 3.16
C LYS A 248 5.38 -21.78 2.86
N ARG A 249 4.25 -21.80 3.59
CA ARG A 249 3.16 -22.77 3.37
C ARG A 249 2.59 -22.71 1.97
N HIS A 250 2.52 -21.51 1.40
CA HIS A 250 2.00 -21.31 0.05
C HIS A 250 3.07 -21.33 -1.06
N ASN A 251 4.32 -21.77 -0.75
CA ASN A 251 5.44 -21.86 -1.70
C ASN A 251 5.80 -20.53 -2.37
N LEU A 252 5.54 -19.40 -1.72
CA LEU A 252 5.76 -18.07 -2.28
C LEU A 252 7.18 -17.52 -2.03
N LEU A 253 8.00 -18.22 -1.25
CA LEU A 253 9.41 -17.86 -0.99
C LEU A 253 10.39 -18.51 -1.95
N VAL A 254 9.98 -19.53 -2.73
CA VAL A 254 10.87 -20.23 -3.64
C VAL A 254 11.45 -19.25 -4.66
N SER A 255 12.79 -19.14 -4.71
CA SER A 255 13.48 -18.36 -5.73
C SER A 255 13.33 -19.06 -7.08
N ASP A 256 12.99 -18.30 -8.12
CA ASP A 256 13.27 -18.71 -9.46
C ASP A 256 14.45 -17.86 -9.98
N ASN A 257 15.38 -18.47 -10.68
CA ASN A 257 16.56 -17.80 -11.23
C ASN A 257 16.22 -16.88 -12.43
N SER A 258 15.04 -16.24 -12.43
CA SER A 258 14.66 -15.32 -13.46
C SER A 258 15.21 -13.93 -13.11
N GLU A 259 16.01 -13.37 -14.00
CA GLU A 259 16.52 -12.01 -13.90
C GLU A 259 15.38 -11.01 -13.67
N MET A 260 15.61 -10.09 -12.75
CA MET A 260 14.71 -8.98 -12.55
C MET A 260 14.81 -8.01 -13.72
N MET A 261 13.71 -7.85 -14.46
CA MET A 261 13.63 -6.88 -15.55
C MET A 261 13.23 -5.48 -15.10
N MET A 262 13.19 -5.24 -13.77
CA MET A 262 12.86 -3.92 -13.25
C MET A 262 14.13 -3.06 -13.25
N SER A 263 14.41 -2.39 -14.37
CA SER A 263 15.34 -1.28 -14.37
C SER A 263 14.66 -0.05 -13.77
N ILE A 264 15.32 0.58 -12.82
CA ILE A 264 14.91 1.88 -12.27
C ILE A 264 14.81 2.94 -13.39
N ASP A 265 15.58 2.75 -14.47
CA ASP A 265 15.57 3.63 -15.65
C ASP A 265 14.21 3.68 -16.36
N ASN A 266 13.33 2.69 -16.15
CA ASN A 266 11.94 2.72 -16.66
C ASN A 266 11.03 3.70 -15.90
N PHE A 267 11.49 4.26 -14.79
CA PHE A 267 10.76 5.17 -13.92
C PHE A 267 11.40 6.56 -13.93
N GLN A 268 11.47 7.17 -15.11
CA GLN A 268 12.02 8.52 -15.23
C GLN A 268 11.22 9.51 -14.40
N THR A 269 11.92 10.39 -13.69
CA THR A 269 11.29 11.55 -13.05
C THR A 269 10.55 12.32 -14.13
N PRO A 270 9.25 12.55 -14.00
CA PRO A 270 8.45 13.22 -15.03
C PRO A 270 9.02 14.58 -15.39
N GLU A 271 9.05 14.91 -16.69
CA GLU A 271 9.60 16.17 -17.19
C GLU A 271 8.94 17.40 -16.53
N TYR A 272 7.65 17.33 -16.22
CA TYR A 272 6.96 18.44 -15.53
C TYR A 272 7.47 18.64 -14.09
N LEU A 273 7.96 17.61 -13.41
CA LEU A 273 8.64 17.75 -12.12
C LEU A 273 10.02 18.38 -12.31
N LEU A 274 10.66 18.15 -13.45
CA LEU A 274 11.97 18.72 -13.78
C LEU A 274 11.85 20.17 -14.29
N THR A 275 10.81 20.47 -15.08
CA THR A 275 10.69 21.76 -15.79
C THR A 275 9.77 22.78 -15.09
N GLY A 276 8.94 22.33 -14.14
CA GLY A 276 8.03 23.22 -13.41
C GLY A 276 6.87 23.78 -14.24
N ASN A 277 6.53 23.13 -15.34
CA ASN A 277 5.55 23.63 -16.31
C ASN A 277 4.11 23.18 -16.02
N LEU A 278 3.62 23.48 -14.81
CA LEU A 278 2.22 23.23 -14.42
C LEU A 278 1.63 24.48 -13.74
N SER A 279 0.64 25.07 -14.38
CA SER A 279 -0.01 26.30 -13.99
C SER A 279 -0.71 26.31 -12.60
N ASN A 280 -0.77 25.17 -11.91
CA ASN A 280 -1.35 25.02 -10.58
C ASN A 280 -0.44 24.33 -9.54
N MET A 281 0.87 24.18 -9.83
CA MET A 281 1.81 23.47 -8.97
C MET A 281 3.05 24.29 -8.56
N ASP A 282 2.98 25.60 -8.58
CA ASP A 282 4.13 26.50 -8.32
C ASP A 282 4.93 26.16 -7.06
N LYS A 283 4.23 25.86 -5.96
CA LYS A 283 4.87 25.51 -4.68
C LYS A 283 5.54 24.12 -4.70
N PHE A 284 4.98 23.18 -5.45
CA PHE A 284 5.53 21.83 -5.53
C PHE A 284 6.70 21.74 -6.50
N SER A 285 6.58 22.38 -7.65
CA SER A 285 7.69 22.48 -8.61
C SER A 285 8.90 23.18 -8.01
N GLU A 286 8.68 24.28 -7.26
CA GLU A 286 9.73 24.96 -6.50
C GLU A 286 10.33 24.05 -5.41
N PHE A 287 9.49 23.31 -4.71
CA PHE A 287 9.87 22.34 -3.69
C PHE A 287 10.71 21.20 -4.26
N ILE A 288 10.26 20.53 -5.36
CA ILE A 288 10.99 19.44 -6.00
C ILE A 288 12.30 19.93 -6.63
N ARG A 289 12.33 21.10 -7.30
CA ARG A 289 13.59 21.67 -7.80
C ARG A 289 14.61 21.89 -6.68
N LYS A 290 14.15 22.39 -5.55
CA LYS A 290 15.01 22.61 -4.38
C LYS A 290 15.58 21.30 -3.81
N VAL A 291 14.81 20.21 -3.87
CA VAL A 291 15.20 18.88 -3.39
C VAL A 291 16.14 18.19 -4.36
N LEU A 292 15.79 18.17 -5.63
CA LEU A 292 16.55 17.48 -6.68
C LEU A 292 17.77 18.29 -7.16
N LYS A 293 17.94 19.56 -6.67
CA LYS A 293 19.00 20.48 -7.10
C LYS A 293 19.05 20.69 -8.62
N ILE A 294 17.87 20.76 -9.26
CA ILE A 294 17.71 20.99 -10.71
C ILE A 294 17.29 22.44 -10.94
#